data_606550e7a0418a4ad5581ef931d804e2
#
_entry.id   606550e7a0418a4ad5581ef931d804e2
#
_cell.length_a   1.000
_cell.length_b   1.000
_cell.length_c   1.000
_cell.angle_alpha   90.00
_cell.angle_beta   90.00
_cell.angle_gamma   90.00
#
_symmetry.space_group_name_H-M   'P 1'
#
loop_
_entity.id
_entity.type
_entity.pdbx_description
1 polymer ?
#
loop_
_entity_poly.entity_id
_entity_poly.type
_entity_poly.pdbx_seq_one_letter_code
_entity_poly.pdbx_strand_id
1 'polypeptide(L)'
;MRGSGVLGASIWDSHNRWLTIHGTDFLVVRDCVGYQSVGHGFFLEDATEQYNLLDRNLAVQAYHGKRLPKQVLPFDGNDGAGFWWANGRNSFTRNVACENDQYGYHFEIAKRSNFNPELNTLQPNGERARVDVRKIPFLRFEDNESHSEGLYSFNFGDDVNGSVGGDREHPFIARNLRAWETHYVMRPNLSHFLLDGLTVSNGVYGIYHPDYDAHVYRNISFTQVGSEPINRGHDDESIQHGDFTYENVQLINCRSGRDPLIQMACTSPKAGTAGHFRNVSWPGSESRAGKVVDLGGGPRNDKLEHAVTYFFHGYPAAGEVTKVVSTKFPAAGSVEFGSVDKFTGKDVRAAKSAPVSFPQLLTPVDDLPPATVITSARKQADGKLLVRGVTHDNGEVADVTVNGQRAKILTQHAGVADWELTLTAAKELTATARDRAGNAERNGHKLTLP
;
A
#
# COMPACT_ATOMS: atom_id res chain seq x y z
N MET A 1 -0.18 -25.63 -2.75
CA MET A 1 -1.04 -26.28 -3.79
C MET A 1 -1.06 -25.38 -5.04
N ARG A 2 0.10 -25.26 -5.69
CA ARG A 2 0.22 -24.47 -6.91
C ARG A 2 -0.69 -25.07 -8.01
N GLY A 3 -1.47 -24.24 -8.70
CA GLY A 3 -2.47 -24.65 -9.66
C GLY A 3 -3.91 -24.71 -9.14
N SER A 4 -4.11 -24.45 -7.85
CA SER A 4 -5.46 -24.22 -7.34
C SER A 4 -5.91 -22.80 -7.63
N GLY A 5 -7.21 -22.61 -7.85
CA GLY A 5 -7.78 -21.30 -8.09
C GLY A 5 -9.26 -21.24 -7.76
N VAL A 6 -9.72 -20.05 -7.40
CA VAL A 6 -11.13 -19.70 -7.27
C VAL A 6 -11.41 -18.62 -8.32
N LEU A 7 -12.13 -18.98 -9.36
CA LEU A 7 -12.31 -18.16 -10.55
C LEU A 7 -13.80 -17.95 -10.85
N GLY A 8 -14.22 -16.69 -10.98
CA GLY A 8 -15.59 -16.34 -11.35
C GLY A 8 -16.63 -16.80 -10.35
N ALA A 9 -16.31 -16.87 -9.07
CA ALA A 9 -17.21 -17.30 -8.02
C ALA A 9 -18.00 -16.12 -7.42
N SER A 10 -19.25 -16.38 -7.06
CA SER A 10 -20.05 -15.47 -6.23
C SER A 10 -20.26 -16.11 -4.86
N ILE A 11 -19.85 -15.42 -3.82
CA ILE A 11 -19.94 -15.87 -2.43
C ILE A 11 -20.70 -14.81 -1.65
N TRP A 12 -21.81 -15.17 -1.05
CA TRP A 12 -22.69 -14.22 -0.39
C TRP A 12 -23.32 -14.77 0.89
N ASP A 13 -23.76 -13.86 1.75
CA ASP A 13 -24.44 -14.15 3.02
C ASP A 13 -23.63 -15.12 3.91
N SER A 14 -22.34 -14.83 4.05
CA SER A 14 -21.46 -15.66 4.86
C SER A 14 -21.48 -15.21 6.31
N HIS A 15 -21.65 -16.18 7.22
CA HIS A 15 -21.62 -15.90 8.66
C HIS A 15 -20.20 -15.79 9.25
N ASN A 16 -19.17 -15.81 8.42
CA ASN A 16 -17.78 -15.59 8.84
C ASN A 16 -16.98 -14.90 7.72
N ARG A 17 -16.22 -15.62 6.90
CA ARG A 17 -15.41 -15.12 5.79
C ARG A 17 -16.04 -15.50 4.45
N TRP A 18 -15.80 -14.75 3.36
CA TRP A 18 -16.12 -15.27 2.03
C TRP A 18 -15.16 -16.35 1.61
N LEU A 19 -13.87 -16.05 1.75
CA LEU A 19 -12.80 -16.96 1.37
C LEU A 19 -11.67 -16.86 2.39
N THR A 20 -11.36 -17.95 3.05
CA THR A 20 -10.18 -18.08 3.91
C THR A 20 -9.08 -18.81 3.16
N ILE A 21 -7.92 -18.19 3.06
CA ILE A 21 -6.70 -18.76 2.52
C ILE A 21 -5.82 -19.11 3.71
N HIS A 22 -5.59 -20.41 3.94
CA HIS A 22 -4.91 -20.94 5.09
C HIS A 22 -3.69 -21.75 4.65
N GLY A 23 -2.48 -21.31 5.05
CA GLY A 23 -1.21 -21.96 4.76
C GLY A 23 -0.98 -22.27 3.27
N THR A 24 -1.51 -21.45 2.36
CA THR A 24 -1.54 -21.74 0.93
C THR A 24 -0.72 -20.72 0.15
N ASP A 25 0.20 -21.21 -0.68
CA ASP A 25 1.01 -20.42 -1.60
C ASP A 25 0.54 -20.62 -3.06
N PHE A 26 0.70 -19.61 -3.91
CA PHE A 26 0.39 -19.61 -5.34
C PHE A 26 -1.09 -19.87 -5.69
N LEU A 27 -2.02 -19.49 -4.83
CA LEU A 27 -3.44 -19.52 -5.14
C LEU A 27 -3.80 -18.37 -6.07
N VAL A 28 -4.68 -18.63 -7.02
CA VAL A 28 -5.26 -17.59 -7.89
C VAL A 28 -6.72 -17.40 -7.50
N VAL A 29 -7.07 -16.21 -7.01
CA VAL A 29 -8.44 -15.78 -6.72
C VAL A 29 -8.78 -14.66 -7.69
N ARG A 30 -9.72 -14.88 -8.62
CA ARG A 30 -9.89 -13.96 -9.73
C ARG A 30 -11.33 -13.88 -10.20
N ASP A 31 -11.74 -12.66 -10.54
CA ASP A 31 -13.08 -12.40 -11.06
C ASP A 31 -14.20 -12.88 -10.11
N CYS A 32 -13.96 -12.83 -8.80
CA CYS A 32 -14.88 -13.26 -7.78
C CYS A 32 -15.63 -12.08 -7.17
N VAL A 33 -16.85 -12.35 -6.70
CA VAL A 33 -17.66 -11.38 -5.95
C VAL A 33 -17.93 -11.96 -4.56
N GLY A 34 -17.54 -11.19 -3.53
CA GLY A 34 -17.95 -11.41 -2.15
C GLY A 34 -18.99 -10.38 -1.75
N TYR A 35 -20.15 -10.81 -1.26
CA TYR A 35 -21.23 -9.95 -0.84
C TYR A 35 -21.81 -10.39 0.49
N GLN A 36 -21.80 -9.49 1.47
CA GLN A 36 -22.25 -9.70 2.84
C GLN A 36 -21.53 -10.84 3.56
N SER A 37 -20.63 -10.49 4.46
CA SER A 37 -20.01 -11.40 5.42
C SER A 37 -20.06 -10.81 6.82
N VAL A 38 -19.95 -11.67 7.83
CA VAL A 38 -19.71 -11.24 9.23
C VAL A 38 -18.24 -11.48 9.57
N GLY A 39 -17.47 -10.43 9.71
CA GLY A 39 -16.00 -10.45 9.78
C GLY A 39 -15.37 -10.06 8.45
N HIS A 40 -14.11 -10.42 8.23
CA HIS A 40 -13.42 -10.07 6.99
C HIS A 40 -14.01 -10.80 5.77
N GLY A 41 -13.74 -10.30 4.59
CA GLY A 41 -14.17 -10.89 3.32
C GLY A 41 -13.17 -11.91 2.77
N PHE A 42 -12.28 -11.46 1.87
CA PHE A 42 -11.13 -12.24 1.40
C PHE A 42 -10.00 -12.17 2.44
N PHE A 43 -9.63 -13.31 3.00
CA PHE A 43 -8.86 -13.37 4.23
C PHE A 43 -7.69 -14.36 4.13
N LEU A 44 -6.45 -13.87 4.29
CA LEU A 44 -5.22 -14.67 4.34
C LEU A 44 -4.79 -14.80 5.81
N GLU A 45 -5.01 -15.97 6.41
CA GLU A 45 -5.15 -16.14 7.85
C GLU A 45 -3.85 -16.24 8.65
N ASP A 46 -2.76 -16.81 8.07
CA ASP A 46 -1.63 -17.30 8.88
C ASP A 46 -0.38 -16.41 8.86
N ALA A 47 -0.35 -15.37 8.04
CA ALA A 47 0.85 -14.59 7.73
C ALA A 47 1.99 -15.41 7.07
N THR A 48 1.73 -16.62 6.63
CA THR A 48 2.68 -17.49 5.93
C THR A 48 2.39 -17.66 4.45
N GLU A 49 1.21 -17.27 4.01
CA GLU A 49 0.72 -17.34 2.64
C GLU A 49 1.50 -16.38 1.74
N GLN A 50 2.05 -16.91 0.64
CA GLN A 50 2.85 -16.12 -0.27
C GLN A 50 2.56 -16.44 -1.74
N TYR A 51 2.88 -15.49 -2.61
CA TYR A 51 2.70 -15.61 -4.05
C TYR A 51 1.25 -15.91 -4.47
N ASN A 52 0.27 -15.56 -3.62
CA ASN A 52 -1.13 -15.61 -4.00
C ASN A 52 -1.48 -14.38 -4.83
N LEU A 53 -2.32 -14.58 -5.83
CA LEU A 53 -2.83 -13.52 -6.69
C LEU A 53 -4.33 -13.33 -6.43
N LEU A 54 -4.69 -12.17 -5.89
CA LEU A 54 -6.07 -11.71 -5.81
C LEU A 54 -6.26 -10.61 -6.86
N ASP A 55 -6.97 -10.90 -7.95
CA ASP A 55 -7.05 -10.03 -9.11
C ASP A 55 -8.47 -9.86 -9.62
N ARG A 56 -8.92 -8.62 -9.79
CA ARG A 56 -10.26 -8.27 -10.27
C ARG A 56 -11.41 -8.87 -9.45
N ASN A 57 -11.26 -8.88 -8.14
CA ASN A 57 -12.34 -9.30 -7.23
C ASN A 57 -13.11 -8.08 -6.72
N LEU A 58 -14.35 -8.30 -6.38
CA LEU A 58 -15.25 -7.31 -5.77
C LEU A 58 -15.61 -7.76 -4.36
N ALA A 59 -15.31 -6.91 -3.36
CA ALA A 59 -15.59 -7.13 -1.94
C ALA A 59 -16.63 -6.11 -1.45
N VAL A 60 -17.84 -6.57 -1.11
CA VAL A 60 -18.96 -5.69 -0.75
C VAL A 60 -19.56 -6.08 0.58
N GLN A 61 -19.62 -5.13 1.52
CA GLN A 61 -20.34 -5.29 2.80
C GLN A 61 -19.77 -6.41 3.69
N ALA A 62 -18.48 -6.37 3.97
CA ALA A 62 -17.89 -7.13 5.06
C ALA A 62 -18.21 -6.42 6.39
N TYR A 63 -19.06 -7.02 7.20
CA TYR A 63 -19.50 -6.43 8.47
C TYR A 63 -18.57 -6.81 9.63
N HIS A 64 -18.41 -5.89 10.58
CA HIS A 64 -17.71 -6.16 11.82
C HIS A 64 -18.32 -7.35 12.56
N GLY A 65 -17.49 -8.29 12.97
CA GLY A 65 -17.87 -9.46 13.72
C GLY A 65 -17.22 -9.50 15.10
N LYS A 66 -17.73 -10.35 15.97
CA LYS A 66 -17.03 -10.64 17.22
C LYS A 66 -15.73 -11.35 16.91
N ARG A 67 -14.66 -10.98 17.64
CA ARG A 67 -13.40 -11.69 17.59
C ARG A 67 -13.63 -13.18 17.84
N LEU A 68 -13.07 -14.03 16.99
CA LEU A 68 -13.23 -15.47 17.13
C LEU A 68 -12.39 -15.99 18.31
N PRO A 69 -12.87 -17.03 19.03
CA PRO A 69 -12.18 -17.49 20.24
C PRO A 69 -10.79 -18.08 20.03
N LYS A 70 -10.51 -18.54 18.81
CA LYS A 70 -9.24 -19.17 18.42
C LYS A 70 -8.70 -18.53 17.14
N GLN A 71 -8.41 -17.25 17.19
CA GLN A 71 -7.71 -16.56 16.10
C GLN A 71 -6.30 -17.12 15.91
N VAL A 72 -5.91 -17.37 14.68
CA VAL A 72 -4.54 -17.78 14.36
C VAL A 72 -3.57 -16.65 14.68
N LEU A 73 -3.90 -15.42 14.26
CA LEU A 73 -3.13 -14.24 14.56
C LEU A 73 -3.79 -13.44 15.71
N PRO A 74 -3.06 -13.18 16.78
CA PRO A 74 -3.64 -12.60 17.99
C PRO A 74 -4.07 -11.14 17.86
N PHE A 75 -3.71 -10.47 16.78
CA PHE A 75 -4.08 -9.09 16.51
C PHE A 75 -5.32 -8.97 15.60
N ASP A 76 -5.74 -10.03 14.91
CA ASP A 76 -6.96 -10.01 14.10
C ASP A 76 -8.20 -9.65 14.96
N GLY A 77 -8.76 -8.48 14.68
CA GLY A 77 -9.94 -7.94 15.37
C GLY A 77 -11.27 -8.45 14.83
N ASN A 78 -11.28 -9.09 13.68
CA ASN A 78 -12.49 -9.45 12.93
C ASN A 78 -13.33 -8.23 12.51
N ASP A 79 -12.67 -7.14 12.10
CA ASP A 79 -13.22 -5.79 12.03
C ASP A 79 -14.06 -5.50 10.76
N GLY A 80 -14.27 -6.46 9.88
CA GLY A 80 -15.03 -6.24 8.65
C GLY A 80 -14.22 -5.51 7.59
N ALA A 81 -13.12 -6.13 7.14
CA ALA A 81 -12.35 -5.68 5.99
C ALA A 81 -12.74 -6.45 4.72
N GLY A 82 -12.86 -5.77 3.58
CA GLY A 82 -13.07 -6.43 2.29
C GLY A 82 -11.93 -7.39 1.94
N PHE A 83 -10.69 -6.93 2.14
CA PHE A 83 -9.47 -7.72 1.99
C PHE A 83 -8.60 -7.57 3.25
N TRP A 84 -8.21 -8.69 3.85
CA TRP A 84 -7.34 -8.72 5.01
C TRP A 84 -6.19 -9.70 4.83
N TRP A 85 -4.95 -9.30 5.15
CA TRP A 85 -3.76 -10.15 5.06
C TRP A 85 -2.66 -9.68 5.99
N ALA A 86 -1.71 -10.57 6.30
CA ALA A 86 -0.62 -10.31 7.23
C ALA A 86 0.78 -10.66 6.69
N ASN A 87 0.93 -10.92 5.39
CA ASN A 87 2.22 -11.14 4.73
C ASN A 87 2.26 -10.40 3.40
N GLY A 88 3.25 -9.53 3.23
CA GLY A 88 3.35 -8.68 2.05
C GLY A 88 3.57 -9.41 0.72
N ARG A 89 4.17 -10.61 0.71
CA ARG A 89 4.55 -11.31 -0.55
C ARG A 89 3.36 -11.93 -1.28
N ASN A 90 2.29 -11.15 -1.42
CA ASN A 90 1.10 -11.46 -2.20
C ASN A 90 0.79 -10.32 -3.16
N SER A 91 0.06 -10.62 -4.24
CA SER A 91 -0.38 -9.64 -5.22
C SER A 91 -1.87 -9.37 -5.10
N PHE A 92 -2.21 -8.10 -4.93
CA PHE A 92 -3.57 -7.57 -4.97
C PHE A 92 -3.66 -6.57 -6.10
N THR A 93 -4.38 -6.90 -7.17
CA THR A 93 -4.42 -6.08 -8.37
C THR A 93 -5.84 -5.90 -8.88
N ARG A 94 -6.20 -4.68 -9.25
CA ARG A 94 -7.48 -4.37 -9.89
C ARG A 94 -8.72 -4.83 -9.11
N ASN A 95 -8.61 -4.94 -7.79
CA ASN A 95 -9.75 -5.30 -6.94
C ASN A 95 -10.53 -4.04 -6.55
N VAL A 96 -11.79 -4.23 -6.22
CA VAL A 96 -12.68 -3.19 -5.70
C VAL A 96 -13.20 -3.62 -4.33
N ALA A 97 -13.12 -2.72 -3.35
CA ALA A 97 -13.72 -2.87 -2.04
C ALA A 97 -14.73 -1.74 -1.81
N CYS A 98 -15.92 -2.07 -1.32
CA CYS A 98 -16.91 -1.04 -1.04
C CYS A 98 -17.89 -1.43 0.08
N GLU A 99 -18.36 -0.40 0.79
CA GLU A 99 -19.37 -0.50 1.84
C GLU A 99 -19.01 -1.50 2.96
N ASN A 100 -17.72 -1.68 3.25
CA ASN A 100 -17.29 -2.51 4.36
C ASN A 100 -17.33 -1.70 5.66
N ASP A 101 -17.58 -2.36 6.80
CA ASP A 101 -17.79 -1.66 8.07
C ASP A 101 -16.58 -0.84 8.52
N GLN A 102 -15.37 -1.34 8.30
CA GLN A 102 -14.17 -0.60 8.71
C GLN A 102 -13.18 -0.38 7.57
N TYR A 103 -12.76 -1.42 6.86
CA TYR A 103 -11.64 -1.31 5.93
C TYR A 103 -11.98 -1.87 4.55
N GLY A 104 -11.58 -1.15 3.50
CA GLY A 104 -11.53 -1.75 2.17
C GLY A 104 -10.40 -2.79 2.09
N TYR A 105 -9.20 -2.34 2.41
CA TYR A 105 -7.97 -3.15 2.44
C TYR A 105 -7.27 -2.99 3.77
N HIS A 106 -7.02 -4.09 4.45
CA HIS A 106 -6.34 -4.09 5.73
C HIS A 106 -5.14 -5.05 5.74
N PHE A 107 -3.94 -4.50 5.55
CA PHE A 107 -2.69 -5.18 5.85
C PHE A 107 -2.38 -4.98 7.33
N GLU A 108 -2.52 -6.04 8.11
CA GLU A 108 -2.29 -5.99 9.54
C GLU A 108 -1.20 -6.97 9.93
N ILE A 109 -0.10 -6.44 10.47
CA ILE A 109 0.98 -7.25 11.02
C ILE A 109 1.59 -6.51 12.21
N ALA A 110 1.13 -6.80 13.40
CA ALA A 110 1.53 -6.11 14.59
C ALA A 110 2.36 -6.99 15.53
N LYS A 111 3.35 -6.40 16.17
CA LYS A 111 4.06 -7.06 17.24
C LYS A 111 3.17 -7.13 18.50
N ARG A 112 2.85 -8.34 18.93
CA ARG A 112 2.15 -8.59 20.19
C ARG A 112 2.99 -9.49 21.08
N SER A 113 2.76 -9.44 22.39
CA SER A 113 3.51 -10.26 23.37
C SER A 113 3.35 -11.77 23.14
N ASN A 114 2.25 -12.18 22.54
CA ASN A 114 1.91 -13.57 22.20
C ASN A 114 2.05 -13.91 20.71
N PHE A 115 2.72 -13.06 19.93
CA PHE A 115 2.99 -13.30 18.51
C PHE A 115 4.48 -13.17 18.21
N ASN A 116 5.05 -14.23 17.64
CA ASN A 116 6.41 -14.19 17.11
C ASN A 116 6.36 -14.02 15.59
N PRO A 117 6.84 -12.89 15.06
CA PRO A 117 6.81 -12.61 13.61
C PRO A 117 7.83 -13.41 12.79
N GLU A 118 8.75 -14.13 13.44
CA GLU A 118 9.69 -15.03 12.78
C GLU A 118 8.96 -16.31 12.35
N LEU A 119 8.40 -16.31 11.13
CA LEU A 119 7.61 -17.42 10.60
C LEU A 119 8.38 -18.18 9.50
N ASN A 120 8.03 -19.46 9.34
CA ASN A 120 8.61 -20.32 8.31
C ASN A 120 7.88 -20.11 6.98
N THR A 121 8.44 -19.29 6.11
CA THR A 121 7.82 -18.88 4.84
C THR A 121 8.60 -19.34 3.63
N LEU A 122 7.93 -19.43 2.49
CA LEU A 122 8.54 -19.76 1.21
C LEU A 122 9.45 -18.63 0.73
N GLN A 123 10.68 -18.96 0.36
CA GLN A 123 11.64 -17.98 -0.15
C GLN A 123 11.68 -18.00 -1.70
N PRO A 124 12.23 -16.95 -2.35
CA PRO A 124 12.32 -16.87 -3.80
C PRO A 124 13.09 -18.04 -4.46
N ASN A 125 14.00 -18.66 -3.71
CA ASN A 125 14.74 -19.86 -4.16
C ASN A 125 13.91 -21.14 -4.10
N GLY A 126 12.67 -21.09 -3.58
CA GLY A 126 11.77 -22.24 -3.44
C GLY A 126 11.96 -23.04 -2.14
N GLU A 127 12.87 -22.63 -1.26
CA GLU A 127 13.07 -23.23 0.06
C GLU A 127 12.21 -22.53 1.11
N ARG A 128 12.02 -23.15 2.26
CA ARG A 128 11.37 -22.48 3.40
C ARG A 128 12.42 -22.05 4.42
N ALA A 129 12.30 -20.81 4.89
CA ALA A 129 13.16 -20.26 5.92
C ALA A 129 12.36 -19.42 6.93
N ARG A 130 12.88 -19.33 8.14
CA ARG A 130 12.31 -18.43 9.16
C ARG A 130 12.77 -17.02 8.87
N VAL A 131 11.80 -16.13 8.71
CA VAL A 131 12.03 -14.69 8.46
C VAL A 131 11.01 -13.86 9.22
N ASP A 132 11.38 -12.64 9.56
CA ASP A 132 10.45 -11.66 10.13
C ASP A 132 9.47 -11.19 9.03
N VAL A 133 8.24 -11.68 9.09
CA VAL A 133 7.21 -11.37 8.07
C VAL A 133 6.82 -9.90 8.02
N ARG A 134 7.11 -9.12 9.06
CA ARG A 134 6.90 -7.67 9.08
C ARG A 134 7.83 -6.91 8.12
N LYS A 135 8.90 -7.56 7.69
CA LYS A 135 9.91 -7.01 6.78
C LYS A 135 9.72 -7.43 5.32
N ILE A 136 8.67 -8.18 5.02
CA ILE A 136 8.38 -8.66 3.67
C ILE A 136 7.47 -7.65 2.96
N PRO A 137 7.95 -6.92 1.94
CA PRO A 137 7.14 -5.95 1.20
C PRO A 137 6.03 -6.61 0.39
N PHE A 138 5.07 -5.79 -0.08
CA PHE A 138 4.06 -6.23 -1.05
C PHE A 138 4.74 -6.75 -2.32
N LEU A 139 4.37 -7.96 -2.76
CA LEU A 139 4.79 -8.42 -4.07
C LEU A 139 4.21 -7.50 -5.14
N ARG A 140 2.90 -7.24 -5.09
CA ARG A 140 2.25 -6.22 -5.91
C ARG A 140 0.99 -5.69 -5.23
N PHE A 141 0.84 -4.39 -5.13
CA PHE A 141 -0.40 -3.75 -4.71
C PHE A 141 -0.68 -2.58 -5.66
N GLU A 142 -1.54 -2.84 -6.68
CA GLU A 142 -1.70 -1.90 -7.79
C GLU A 142 -3.10 -1.92 -8.38
N ASP A 143 -3.56 -0.74 -8.85
CA ASP A 143 -4.86 -0.53 -9.48
C ASP A 143 -6.06 -0.94 -8.61
N ASN A 144 -5.89 -0.95 -7.30
CA ASN A 144 -6.98 -1.26 -6.38
C ASN A 144 -7.83 -0.01 -6.11
N GLU A 145 -9.10 -0.26 -5.86
CA GLU A 145 -10.11 0.77 -5.67
C GLU A 145 -10.88 0.51 -4.38
N SER A 146 -11.22 1.57 -3.65
CA SER A 146 -11.99 1.46 -2.40
C SER A 146 -12.90 2.66 -2.23
N HIS A 147 -14.16 2.42 -1.84
CA HIS A 147 -15.09 3.51 -1.62
C HIS A 147 -16.19 3.17 -0.62
N SER A 148 -16.79 4.22 -0.04
CA SER A 148 -17.90 4.09 0.90
C SER A 148 -17.57 3.22 2.12
N GLU A 149 -16.32 3.21 2.53
CA GLU A 149 -15.87 2.44 3.69
C GLU A 149 -16.21 3.16 4.99
N GLY A 150 -16.53 2.39 6.02
CA GLY A 150 -16.90 2.95 7.32
C GLY A 150 -15.75 3.63 8.04
N LEU A 151 -14.50 3.22 7.81
CA LEU A 151 -13.33 3.81 8.47
C LEU A 151 -12.21 4.14 7.47
N TYR A 152 -11.45 3.17 6.98
CA TYR A 152 -10.34 3.39 6.05
C TYR A 152 -10.51 2.66 4.72
N SER A 153 -10.21 3.34 3.62
CA SER A 153 -10.05 2.65 2.33
C SER A 153 -8.82 1.72 2.34
N PHE A 154 -7.67 2.25 2.80
CA PHE A 154 -6.40 1.51 2.84
C PHE A 154 -5.74 1.67 4.21
N ASN A 155 -5.68 0.60 4.98
CA ASN A 155 -4.98 0.55 6.27
C ASN A 155 -3.80 -0.40 6.19
N PHE A 156 -2.57 0.12 6.36
CA PHE A 156 -1.35 -0.67 6.23
C PHE A 156 -0.51 -0.58 7.49
N GLY A 157 -0.20 -1.74 8.07
CA GLY A 157 0.74 -1.88 9.18
C GLY A 157 0.06 -2.11 10.52
N ASP A 158 -0.44 -1.13 11.17
CA ASP A 158 -0.98 -1.13 12.56
C ASP A 158 0.07 -1.30 13.66
N ASP A 159 1.32 -0.94 13.38
CA ASP A 159 2.38 -0.88 14.38
C ASP A 159 2.86 0.56 14.58
N VAL A 160 2.53 1.08 15.74
CA VAL A 160 2.91 2.44 16.16
C VAL A 160 4.41 2.61 16.50
N ASN A 161 5.22 1.55 16.39
CA ASN A 161 6.63 1.55 16.80
C ASN A 161 7.62 1.39 15.65
N GLY A 162 7.19 1.45 14.37
CA GLY A 162 8.04 1.33 13.20
C GLY A 162 8.71 -0.03 13.05
N SER A 163 8.14 -1.09 13.65
CA SER A 163 8.67 -2.44 13.50
C SER A 163 8.24 -3.10 12.20
N VAL A 164 7.17 -2.62 11.57
CA VAL A 164 6.72 -3.02 10.25
C VAL A 164 7.38 -2.13 9.21
N GLY A 165 7.92 -2.72 8.16
CA GLY A 165 8.52 -1.96 7.07
C GLY A 165 9.67 -2.70 6.42
N GLY A 166 9.91 -2.38 5.17
CA GLY A 166 11.03 -2.89 4.39
C GLY A 166 12.34 -2.13 4.63
N ASP A 167 13.06 -1.93 3.56
CA ASP A 167 14.27 -1.10 3.53
C ASP A 167 14.26 -0.19 2.28
N ARG A 168 15.36 0.50 2.03
CA ARG A 168 15.48 1.45 0.92
C ARG A 168 15.36 0.79 -0.46
N GLU A 169 15.83 -0.43 -0.60
CA GLU A 169 15.83 -1.19 -1.86
C GLU A 169 14.58 -2.07 -2.00
N HIS A 170 14.00 -2.47 -0.89
CA HIS A 170 12.78 -3.29 -0.82
C HIS A 170 11.68 -2.60 0.01
N PRO A 171 11.20 -1.43 -0.43
CA PRO A 171 10.11 -0.74 0.24
C PRO A 171 8.78 -1.44 0.02
N PHE A 172 7.80 -1.16 0.87
CA PHE A 172 6.41 -1.42 0.56
C PHE A 172 5.95 -0.48 -0.55
N ILE A 173 5.37 -1.02 -1.62
CA ILE A 173 4.96 -0.23 -2.78
C ILE A 173 3.48 -0.41 -3.06
N ALA A 174 2.77 0.72 -3.15
CA ALA A 174 1.40 0.78 -3.64
C ALA A 174 1.32 1.71 -4.86
N ARG A 175 0.57 1.31 -5.90
CA ARG A 175 0.47 2.05 -7.16
C ARG A 175 -0.97 2.23 -7.62
N ASN A 176 -1.23 3.40 -8.24
CA ASN A 176 -2.47 3.69 -8.97
C ASN A 176 -3.74 3.39 -8.18
N LEU A 177 -3.81 3.84 -6.93
CA LEU A 177 -4.96 3.61 -6.07
C LEU A 177 -6.06 4.64 -6.33
N ARG A 178 -7.31 4.24 -6.12
CA ARG A 178 -8.47 5.12 -6.18
C ARG A 178 -9.33 4.98 -4.93
N ALA A 179 -9.79 6.12 -4.41
CA ALA A 179 -10.72 6.13 -3.27
C ALA A 179 -11.74 7.27 -3.39
N TRP A 180 -12.97 7.01 -2.97
CA TRP A 180 -13.99 8.07 -2.86
C TRP A 180 -15.03 7.75 -1.79
N GLU A 181 -15.68 8.81 -1.31
CA GLU A 181 -16.74 8.69 -0.30
C GLU A 181 -16.31 7.87 0.93
N THR A 182 -15.14 8.15 1.46
CA THR A 182 -14.57 7.44 2.61
C THR A 182 -14.25 8.39 3.75
N HIS A 183 -14.28 7.89 4.99
CA HIS A 183 -13.92 8.71 6.14
C HIS A 183 -12.42 9.00 6.17
N TYR A 184 -11.58 7.97 6.17
CA TYR A 184 -10.13 8.08 6.02
C TYR A 184 -9.68 7.34 4.77
N VAL A 185 -8.88 8.01 3.92
CA VAL A 185 -8.42 7.38 2.69
C VAL A 185 -7.34 6.35 2.98
N MET A 186 -6.30 6.74 3.71
CA MET A 186 -5.15 5.85 3.93
C MET A 186 -4.49 6.10 5.29
N ARG A 187 -4.13 5.01 5.96
CA ARG A 187 -3.30 5.03 7.17
C ARG A 187 -2.08 4.12 6.97
N PRO A 188 -0.92 4.65 6.52
CA PRO A 188 0.29 3.87 6.33
C PRO A 188 1.16 3.88 7.60
N ASN A 189 0.99 2.87 8.43
CA ASN A 189 1.76 2.64 9.66
C ASN A 189 2.86 1.60 9.44
N LEU A 190 3.78 1.91 8.55
CA LEU A 190 4.93 1.07 8.21
C LEU A 190 6.07 1.98 7.70
N SER A 191 7.31 1.58 7.84
CA SER A 191 8.46 2.34 7.33
C SER A 191 8.79 1.97 5.89
N HIS A 192 9.54 2.82 5.17
CA HIS A 192 9.96 2.58 3.79
C HIS A 192 8.78 2.30 2.86
N PHE A 193 7.93 3.29 2.72
CA PHE A 193 6.70 3.19 1.91
C PHE A 193 6.75 4.09 0.68
N LEU A 194 6.44 3.53 -0.48
CA LEU A 194 6.27 4.25 -1.74
C LEU A 194 4.81 4.17 -2.21
N LEU A 195 4.14 5.29 -2.24
CA LEU A 195 2.86 5.45 -2.93
C LEU A 195 3.06 6.22 -4.23
N ASP A 196 2.79 5.58 -5.36
CA ASP A 196 2.91 6.15 -6.69
C ASP A 196 1.59 6.11 -7.44
N GLY A 197 0.87 7.20 -7.39
CA GLY A 197 -0.47 7.32 -7.96
C GLY A 197 -1.58 7.05 -6.92
N LEU A 198 -2.29 8.10 -6.56
CA LEU A 198 -3.51 8.03 -5.75
C LEU A 198 -4.49 9.11 -6.25
N THR A 199 -5.70 8.70 -6.59
CA THR A 199 -6.78 9.61 -6.92
C THR A 199 -7.89 9.50 -5.87
N VAL A 200 -8.22 10.63 -5.26
CA VAL A 200 -9.25 10.70 -4.20
C VAL A 200 -10.31 11.70 -4.58
N SER A 201 -11.57 11.37 -4.32
CA SER A 201 -12.68 12.32 -4.42
C SER A 201 -13.69 12.15 -3.28
N ASN A 202 -14.19 13.29 -2.76
CA ASN A 202 -15.21 13.31 -1.70
C ASN A 202 -14.84 12.52 -0.42
N GLY A 203 -13.56 12.50 -0.03
CA GLY A 203 -13.13 11.94 1.25
C GLY A 203 -13.29 12.96 2.40
N VAL A 204 -13.36 12.47 3.63
CA VAL A 204 -13.31 13.36 4.80
C VAL A 204 -11.85 13.71 5.11
N TYR A 205 -10.97 12.72 5.30
CA TYR A 205 -9.54 12.88 5.49
C TYR A 205 -8.77 12.13 4.40
N GLY A 206 -7.58 12.63 4.05
CA GLY A 206 -6.74 11.99 3.04
C GLY A 206 -5.76 10.95 3.63
N ILE A 207 -4.45 11.19 3.50
CA ILE A 207 -3.42 10.39 4.18
C ILE A 207 -3.43 10.77 5.65
N TYR A 208 -3.87 9.85 6.50
CA TYR A 208 -4.22 10.11 7.89
C TYR A 208 -3.30 9.35 8.84
N HIS A 209 -2.70 10.05 9.79
CA HIS A 209 -1.78 9.53 10.81
C HIS A 209 -0.70 8.57 10.25
N PRO A 210 0.04 8.95 9.21
CA PRO A 210 1.12 8.11 8.70
C PRO A 210 2.27 8.02 9.71
N ASP A 211 2.88 6.85 9.81
CA ASP A 211 4.16 6.71 10.52
C ASP A 211 5.32 7.05 9.57
N TYR A 212 5.54 8.36 9.36
CA TYR A 212 6.57 8.82 8.43
C TYR A 212 7.95 8.29 8.81
N ASP A 213 8.49 7.40 8.00
CA ASP A 213 9.87 6.92 8.07
C ASP A 213 10.33 6.43 6.68
N ALA A 214 11.10 7.25 5.98
CA ALA A 214 11.47 7.03 4.59
C ALA A 214 10.26 6.84 3.65
N HIS A 215 9.24 7.70 3.78
CA HIS A 215 8.05 7.66 2.94
C HIS A 215 8.20 8.49 1.68
N VAL A 216 7.72 7.97 0.56
CA VAL A 216 7.65 8.66 -0.72
C VAL A 216 6.23 8.61 -1.24
N TYR A 217 5.64 9.79 -1.43
CA TYR A 217 4.30 9.97 -1.98
C TYR A 217 4.40 10.78 -3.25
N ARG A 218 3.92 10.25 -4.38
CA ARG A 218 4.00 10.95 -5.66
C ARG A 218 2.80 10.71 -6.56
N ASN A 219 2.53 11.68 -7.44
CA ASN A 219 1.44 11.59 -8.40
C ASN A 219 0.07 11.44 -7.73
N ILE A 220 -0.26 12.36 -6.82
CA ILE A 220 -1.45 12.28 -5.98
C ILE A 220 -2.42 13.41 -6.32
N SER A 221 -3.68 13.09 -6.42
CA SER A 221 -4.77 14.05 -6.58
C SER A 221 -5.84 13.84 -5.52
N PHE A 222 -6.06 14.85 -4.70
CA PHE A 222 -7.19 14.95 -3.79
C PHE A 222 -8.19 15.95 -4.33
N THR A 223 -9.42 15.54 -4.56
CA THR A 223 -10.52 16.40 -5.02
C THR A 223 -11.63 16.40 -3.99
N GLN A 224 -12.00 17.60 -3.50
CA GLN A 224 -13.09 17.79 -2.53
C GLN A 224 -12.93 16.97 -1.24
N VAL A 225 -11.70 16.80 -0.75
CA VAL A 225 -11.46 16.24 0.58
C VAL A 225 -11.83 17.28 1.63
N GLY A 226 -12.61 16.88 2.63
CA GLY A 226 -13.27 17.78 3.56
C GLY A 226 -12.36 18.36 4.64
N SER A 227 -11.35 17.61 5.07
CA SER A 227 -10.40 18.00 6.12
C SER A 227 -9.05 17.33 5.89
N GLU A 228 -7.97 18.06 6.16
CA GLU A 228 -6.59 17.56 6.18
C GLU A 228 -6.27 16.49 5.10
N PRO A 229 -6.24 16.84 3.80
CA PRO A 229 -5.84 15.90 2.75
C PRO A 229 -4.48 15.24 3.03
N ILE A 230 -3.57 15.94 3.66
CA ILE A 230 -2.30 15.43 4.17
C ILE A 230 -2.27 15.71 5.67
N ASN A 231 -2.37 14.63 6.45
CA ASN A 231 -2.41 14.72 7.89
C ASN A 231 -1.05 14.42 8.52
N ARG A 232 -0.91 14.87 9.75
CA ARG A 232 0.25 14.62 10.59
C ARG A 232 0.44 13.16 10.92
N GLY A 233 1.63 12.82 11.41
CA GLY A 233 1.82 11.62 12.20
C GLY A 233 0.88 11.60 13.40
N HIS A 234 0.71 10.44 14.01
CA HIS A 234 -0.25 10.24 15.10
C HIS A 234 -0.01 11.22 16.25
N ASP A 235 -1.04 11.89 16.70
CA ASP A 235 -0.96 12.91 17.75
C ASP A 235 -1.18 12.35 19.16
N ASP A 236 -1.64 11.11 19.30
CA ASP A 236 -2.00 10.48 20.56
C ASP A 236 -0.89 9.65 21.15
N GLU A 237 0.03 9.15 20.33
CA GLU A 237 1.10 8.26 20.74
C GLU A 237 2.46 8.74 20.23
N SER A 238 3.53 8.26 20.84
CA SER A 238 4.90 8.63 20.51
C SER A 238 5.35 7.92 19.23
N ILE A 239 4.78 8.29 18.10
CA ILE A 239 5.20 7.73 16.81
C ILE A 239 6.45 8.46 16.33
N GLN A 240 7.43 7.70 15.90
CA GLN A 240 8.65 8.24 15.33
C GLN A 240 8.33 8.85 13.96
N HIS A 241 8.69 10.11 13.80
CA HIS A 241 8.55 10.85 12.57
C HIS A 241 9.90 10.93 11.87
N GLY A 242 10.06 10.18 10.80
CA GLY A 242 11.25 10.18 9.96
C GLY A 242 11.11 11.05 8.71
N ASP A 243 12.07 10.94 7.79
CA ASP A 243 12.06 11.69 6.55
C ASP A 243 10.96 11.22 5.60
N PHE A 244 10.40 12.18 4.87
CA PHE A 244 9.40 11.88 3.83
C PHE A 244 9.45 12.89 2.69
N THR A 245 8.88 12.49 1.57
CA THR A 245 8.72 13.34 0.38
C THR A 245 7.32 13.27 -0.18
N TYR A 246 6.81 14.41 -0.65
CA TYR A 246 5.61 14.55 -1.47
C TYR A 246 5.99 15.19 -2.80
N GLU A 247 5.64 14.56 -3.91
CA GLU A 247 5.96 15.05 -5.25
C GLU A 247 4.74 14.96 -6.18
N ASN A 248 4.49 16.01 -6.96
CA ASN A 248 3.37 16.07 -7.90
C ASN A 248 2.02 15.83 -7.20
N VAL A 249 1.67 16.69 -6.26
CA VAL A 249 0.44 16.59 -5.46
C VAL A 249 -0.50 17.75 -5.79
N GLN A 250 -1.76 17.41 -6.04
CA GLN A 250 -2.82 18.37 -6.28
C GLN A 250 -3.91 18.25 -5.20
N LEU A 251 -4.21 19.36 -4.53
CA LEU A 251 -5.27 19.47 -3.53
C LEU A 251 -6.39 20.34 -4.11
N ILE A 252 -7.30 19.73 -4.89
CA ILE A 252 -8.27 20.43 -5.74
C ILE A 252 -9.58 20.64 -5.00
N ASN A 253 -10.01 21.89 -4.84
CA ASN A 253 -11.28 22.23 -4.15
C ASN A 253 -11.44 21.54 -2.79
N CYS A 254 -10.35 21.27 -2.09
CA CYS A 254 -10.39 20.69 -0.75
C CYS A 254 -10.86 21.74 0.25
N ARG A 255 -11.79 21.35 1.12
CA ARG A 255 -12.36 22.24 2.13
C ARG A 255 -11.87 21.82 3.50
N SER A 256 -10.92 22.51 4.03
CA SER A 256 -10.31 22.17 5.30
C SER A 256 -10.98 22.82 6.52
N GLY A 257 -12.17 23.29 6.44
CA GLY A 257 -12.92 23.81 7.60
C GLY A 257 -12.10 24.72 8.54
N ARG A 258 -11.73 24.23 9.72
CA ARG A 258 -10.81 24.87 10.67
C ARG A 258 -9.36 24.40 10.44
N ASP A 259 -9.19 23.29 9.79
CA ASP A 259 -7.95 22.58 9.67
C ASP A 259 -7.18 23.03 8.42
N PRO A 260 -5.87 22.94 8.37
CA PRO A 260 -5.07 23.23 7.19
C PRO A 260 -5.22 22.15 6.13
N LEU A 261 -4.75 22.42 4.91
CA LEU A 261 -4.65 21.39 3.88
C LEU A 261 -3.55 20.37 4.20
N ILE A 262 -2.49 20.82 4.84
CA ILE A 262 -1.32 20.03 5.24
C ILE A 262 -1.11 20.23 6.73
N GLN A 263 -1.48 19.25 7.53
CA GLN A 263 -1.29 19.24 8.96
C GLN A 263 -0.07 18.38 9.32
N MET A 264 0.94 18.98 9.92
CA MET A 264 2.24 18.33 10.17
C MET A 264 2.68 18.38 11.64
N ALA A 265 1.73 18.41 12.57
CA ALA A 265 2.08 18.24 13.98
C ALA A 265 2.54 16.80 14.23
N CYS A 266 3.64 16.63 14.93
CA CYS A 266 4.16 15.34 15.37
C CYS A 266 4.67 15.47 16.79
N THR A 267 4.41 14.47 17.62
CA THR A 267 4.81 14.49 19.03
C THR A 267 6.26 14.06 19.25
N SER A 268 6.82 13.20 18.40
CA SER A 268 8.15 12.61 18.59
C SER A 268 8.94 12.49 17.29
N PRO A 269 9.32 13.62 16.66
CA PRO A 269 10.15 13.54 15.47
C PRO A 269 11.53 13.01 15.82
N LYS A 270 12.12 12.19 14.94
CA LYS A 270 13.55 11.86 15.01
C LYS A 270 14.38 13.13 14.83
N ALA A 271 15.46 13.28 15.57
CA ALA A 271 16.35 14.44 15.44
C ALA A 271 16.88 14.56 14.00
N GLY A 272 16.80 15.78 13.45
CA GLY A 272 17.29 16.07 12.10
C GLY A 272 16.40 15.64 10.95
N THR A 273 15.19 15.15 11.21
CA THR A 273 14.24 14.78 10.15
C THR A 273 13.71 15.98 9.38
N ALA A 274 13.43 15.76 8.10
CA ALA A 274 12.85 16.77 7.23
C ALA A 274 11.78 16.19 6.31
N GLY A 275 10.71 16.95 6.08
CA GLY A 275 9.72 16.71 5.04
C GLY A 275 10.00 17.55 3.81
N HIS A 276 9.92 16.97 2.62
CA HIS A 276 10.11 17.69 1.38
C HIS A 276 8.88 17.61 0.49
N PHE A 277 8.44 18.76 0.02
CA PHE A 277 7.31 18.91 -0.90
C PHE A 277 7.79 19.52 -2.20
N ARG A 278 7.56 18.86 -3.33
CA ARG A 278 7.90 19.34 -4.67
C ARG A 278 6.70 19.29 -5.59
N ASN A 279 6.47 20.36 -6.32
CA ASN A 279 5.34 20.47 -7.24
C ASN A 279 3.99 20.14 -6.56
N VAL A 280 3.73 20.81 -5.43
CA VAL A 280 2.47 20.70 -4.68
C VAL A 280 1.63 21.93 -5.00
N SER A 281 0.38 21.73 -5.39
CA SER A 281 -0.57 22.80 -5.73
C SER A 281 -1.92 22.57 -5.07
N TRP A 282 -2.67 23.67 -4.89
CA TRP A 282 -3.97 23.65 -4.20
C TRP A 282 -5.04 24.49 -4.89
N PRO A 283 -5.33 24.21 -6.19
CA PRO A 283 -6.28 25.03 -6.96
C PRO A 283 -7.69 24.94 -6.38
N GLY A 284 -8.30 26.10 -6.12
CA GLY A 284 -9.62 26.21 -5.58
C GLY A 284 -9.79 25.75 -4.12
N SER A 285 -8.67 25.41 -3.44
CA SER A 285 -8.68 25.01 -2.05
C SER A 285 -8.39 26.22 -1.15
N GLU A 286 -9.31 26.53 -0.25
CA GLU A 286 -9.17 27.60 0.72
C GLU A 286 -9.41 27.03 2.12
N SER A 287 -8.43 27.18 3.02
CA SER A 287 -8.68 26.97 4.42
C SER A 287 -9.39 28.20 4.99
N ARG A 288 -10.32 28.03 5.92
CA ARG A 288 -11.01 29.16 6.59
C ARG A 288 -10.05 30.15 7.24
N ALA A 289 -8.87 29.72 7.61
CA ALA A 289 -7.84 30.56 8.22
C ALA A 289 -6.79 31.05 7.22
N GLY A 290 -6.94 30.77 5.91
CA GLY A 290 -5.91 31.03 4.90
C GLY A 290 -4.66 30.17 5.05
N LYS A 291 -4.72 29.10 5.88
CA LYS A 291 -3.60 28.22 6.17
C LYS A 291 -3.50 27.11 5.12
N VAL A 292 -2.34 26.94 4.54
CA VAL A 292 -2.02 25.77 3.74
C VAL A 292 -1.34 24.73 4.62
N VAL A 293 -0.35 25.14 5.42
CA VAL A 293 0.39 24.28 6.34
C VAL A 293 0.18 24.74 7.78
N ASP A 294 -0.10 23.80 8.66
CA ASP A 294 -0.05 24.01 10.10
C ASP A 294 0.87 22.97 10.76
N LEU A 295 1.82 23.41 11.54
CA LEU A 295 2.75 22.57 12.30
C LEU A 295 2.25 22.29 13.71
N GLY A 296 1.02 22.59 13.97
CA GLY A 296 0.37 22.29 15.22
C GLY A 296 -0.18 23.50 15.94
N GLY A 297 -1.06 23.32 16.84
CA GLY A 297 -1.81 24.29 17.62
C GLY A 297 -2.64 23.61 18.68
N GLY A 298 -2.43 22.33 18.90
CA GLY A 298 -3.10 21.57 19.94
C GLY A 298 -2.28 21.48 21.24
N PRO A 299 -2.92 21.14 22.35
CA PRO A 299 -2.25 20.93 23.66
C PRO A 299 -1.14 19.86 23.64
N ARG A 300 -1.04 19.10 22.57
CA ARG A 300 -0.06 18.01 22.40
C ARG A 300 1.28 18.45 21.83
N ASN A 301 1.37 19.62 21.21
CA ASN A 301 2.64 20.22 20.80
C ASN A 301 3.60 20.52 21.95
N ASP A 302 3.12 20.51 23.17
CA ASP A 302 3.96 20.67 24.34
C ASP A 302 4.96 19.52 24.52
N LYS A 303 4.74 18.38 23.84
CA LYS A 303 5.59 17.19 23.85
C LYS A 303 6.62 17.13 22.70
N LEU A 304 6.63 18.10 21.78
CA LEU A 304 7.67 18.14 20.74
C LEU A 304 9.06 18.21 21.37
N GLU A 305 9.87 17.20 21.13
CA GLU A 305 11.24 17.10 21.65
C GLU A 305 12.27 17.74 20.70
N HIS A 306 11.97 17.77 19.40
CA HIS A 306 12.89 18.24 18.36
C HIS A 306 12.18 19.16 17.35
N ALA A 307 12.96 20.06 16.75
CA ALA A 307 12.48 20.90 15.66
C ALA A 307 12.16 20.06 14.41
N VAL A 308 11.02 20.29 13.79
CA VAL A 308 10.64 19.72 12.51
C VAL A 308 10.85 20.77 11.43
N THR A 309 11.43 20.36 10.31
CA THR A 309 11.72 21.24 9.18
C THR A 309 11.04 20.68 7.92
N TYR A 310 10.41 21.58 7.17
CA TYR A 310 9.79 21.24 5.89
C TYR A 310 10.32 22.15 4.80
N PHE A 311 10.52 21.60 3.60
CA PHE A 311 11.00 22.33 2.44
C PHE A 311 9.98 22.22 1.31
N PHE A 312 9.51 23.39 0.83
CA PHE A 312 8.61 23.49 -0.32
C PHE A 312 9.42 23.95 -1.52
N HIS A 313 9.75 23.01 -2.41
CA HIS A 313 10.51 23.23 -3.63
C HIS A 313 9.59 23.78 -4.75
N GLY A 314 10.03 24.84 -5.41
CA GLY A 314 9.25 25.52 -6.43
C GLY A 314 8.20 26.48 -5.89
N TYR A 315 8.28 26.85 -4.61
CA TYR A 315 7.38 27.82 -3.98
C TYR A 315 8.19 28.95 -3.30
N PRO A 316 7.83 30.24 -3.40
CA PRO A 316 6.64 30.78 -4.09
C PRO A 316 6.75 30.79 -5.62
N ALA A 317 7.93 30.59 -6.20
CA ALA A 317 8.18 30.56 -7.63
C ALA A 317 9.09 29.39 -8.03
N ALA A 318 9.08 29.05 -9.31
CA ALA A 318 9.95 28.01 -9.84
C ALA A 318 11.43 28.29 -9.54
N GLY A 319 12.18 27.27 -9.06
CA GLY A 319 13.58 27.38 -8.67
C GLY A 319 13.82 27.91 -7.25
N GLU A 320 12.78 28.38 -6.57
CA GLU A 320 12.87 28.81 -5.16
C GLU A 320 12.54 27.67 -4.21
N VAL A 321 12.99 27.79 -2.96
CA VAL A 321 12.66 26.85 -1.87
C VAL A 321 12.20 27.66 -0.65
N THR A 322 11.03 27.32 -0.11
CA THR A 322 10.55 27.85 1.14
C THR A 322 10.83 26.84 2.25
N LYS A 323 11.58 27.25 3.28
CA LYS A 323 11.80 26.51 4.51
C LYS A 323 10.74 26.89 5.53
N VAL A 324 10.07 25.91 6.10
CA VAL A 324 9.06 26.08 7.16
C VAL A 324 9.52 25.32 8.40
N VAL A 325 9.51 25.97 9.56
CA VAL A 325 9.98 25.36 10.81
C VAL A 325 9.01 25.65 11.95
N SER A 326 8.99 24.77 12.96
CA SER A 326 8.37 25.06 14.24
C SER A 326 9.21 26.07 15.01
N THR A 327 8.57 27.10 15.55
CA THR A 327 9.24 28.15 16.35
C THR A 327 9.53 27.74 17.80
N LYS A 328 8.97 26.62 18.25
CA LYS A 328 9.20 26.10 19.61
C LYS A 328 10.68 25.72 19.82
N PHE A 329 11.35 25.32 18.74
CA PHE A 329 12.80 25.04 18.73
C PHE A 329 13.46 25.89 17.64
N PRO A 330 13.83 27.14 17.92
CA PRO A 330 14.55 27.95 16.94
C PRO A 330 15.85 27.23 16.58
N ALA A 331 16.03 26.94 15.28
CA ALA A 331 17.27 26.38 14.78
C ALA A 331 18.44 27.28 15.22
N ALA A 332 19.47 26.71 15.80
CA ALA A 332 20.67 27.44 16.15
C ALA A 332 21.27 28.06 14.86
N GLY A 333 21.27 29.39 14.81
CA GLY A 333 21.68 30.17 13.65
C GLY A 333 20.51 31.01 13.13
N SER A 334 20.60 32.31 13.32
CA SER A 334 19.57 33.29 13.00
C SER A 334 19.28 33.34 11.49
N VAL A 335 18.31 32.58 11.03
CA VAL A 335 17.64 32.88 9.77
C VAL A 335 16.52 33.86 10.11
N GLU A 336 16.59 35.09 9.59
CA GLU A 336 15.47 35.98 9.64
C GLU A 336 14.33 35.40 8.80
N PHE A 337 13.26 35.01 9.48
CA PHE A 337 12.07 34.53 8.83
C PHE A 337 11.19 35.72 8.44
N GLY A 338 11.05 35.99 7.14
CA GLY A 338 10.04 36.90 6.62
C GLY A 338 8.67 36.22 6.60
N SER A 339 7.62 37.04 6.47
CA SER A 339 6.27 36.51 6.20
C SER A 339 6.20 35.97 4.79
N VAL A 340 5.88 34.67 4.65
CA VAL A 340 5.50 34.06 3.38
C VAL A 340 4.01 33.78 3.46
N ASP A 341 3.23 34.33 2.53
CA ASP A 341 1.78 34.15 2.52
C ASP A 341 1.39 32.66 2.53
N LYS A 342 0.34 32.32 3.28
CA LYS A 342 -0.25 30.98 3.41
C LYS A 342 0.48 29.96 4.28
N PHE A 343 1.67 30.23 4.77
CA PHE A 343 2.36 29.43 5.79
C PHE A 343 2.21 30.13 7.14
N THR A 344 1.05 30.04 7.71
CA THR A 344 0.71 30.77 8.94
C THR A 344 0.28 29.78 10.01
N GLY A 345 0.65 30.05 11.23
CA GLY A 345 0.25 29.34 12.42
C GLY A 345 0.92 29.95 13.63
N LYS A 346 0.41 29.69 14.81
CA LYS A 346 0.92 30.26 16.06
C LYS A 346 2.42 29.98 16.25
N ASP A 347 2.87 28.80 15.81
CA ASP A 347 4.24 28.32 16.00
C ASP A 347 4.93 27.99 14.66
N VAL A 348 4.52 28.63 13.57
CA VAL A 348 5.08 28.41 12.24
C VAL A 348 5.82 29.64 11.75
N ARG A 349 7.03 29.46 11.28
CA ARG A 349 7.78 30.48 10.53
C ARG A 349 8.27 29.93 9.22
N ALA A 350 8.18 30.75 8.18
CA ALA A 350 8.62 30.41 6.85
C ALA A 350 9.59 31.48 6.31
N ALA A 351 10.59 31.04 5.56
CA ALA A 351 11.57 31.92 4.92
C ALA A 351 12.03 31.31 3.60
N LYS A 352 12.53 32.15 2.68
CA LYS A 352 13.33 31.66 1.56
C LYS A 352 14.52 30.90 2.10
N SER A 353 14.75 29.71 1.58
CA SER A 353 15.90 28.88 1.91
C SER A 353 17.00 29.04 0.87
N ALA A 354 18.23 28.81 1.28
CA ALA A 354 19.29 28.44 0.32
C ALA A 354 18.86 27.19 -0.48
N PRO A 355 19.42 26.95 -1.66
CA PRO A 355 19.11 25.76 -2.44
C PRO A 355 19.30 24.49 -1.61
N VAL A 356 18.30 23.63 -1.58
CA VAL A 356 18.30 22.33 -0.90
C VAL A 356 17.94 21.27 -1.93
N SER A 357 18.67 20.18 -1.97
CA SER A 357 18.36 19.07 -2.87
C SER A 357 17.08 18.35 -2.43
N PHE A 358 16.25 17.96 -3.39
CA PHE A 358 15.14 17.06 -3.11
C PHE A 358 15.67 15.64 -2.88
N PRO A 359 15.42 15.01 -1.73
CA PRO A 359 16.06 13.75 -1.40
C PRO A 359 15.47 12.57 -2.17
N GLN A 360 16.33 11.61 -2.47
CA GLN A 360 15.92 10.30 -2.95
C GLN A 360 15.97 9.31 -1.78
N LEU A 361 14.83 9.08 -1.14
CA LEU A 361 14.74 8.26 0.07
C LEU A 361 14.72 6.76 -0.24
N LEU A 362 14.14 6.37 -1.36
CA LEU A 362 13.95 4.97 -1.77
C LEU A 362 14.56 4.72 -3.14
N THR A 363 15.09 3.53 -3.35
CA THR A 363 15.68 3.06 -4.62
C THR A 363 15.22 1.63 -4.89
N PRO A 364 13.91 1.41 -5.17
CA PRO A 364 13.36 0.06 -5.31
C PRO A 364 14.10 -0.76 -6.35
N VAL A 365 14.43 -2.00 -6.01
CA VAL A 365 15.03 -2.98 -6.90
C VAL A 365 14.02 -4.06 -7.26
N ASP A 366 14.17 -4.63 -8.44
CA ASP A 366 13.42 -5.78 -8.91
C ASP A 366 14.35 -6.99 -8.91
N ASP A 367 14.31 -7.78 -7.85
CA ASP A 367 15.18 -8.96 -7.63
C ASP A 367 14.38 -10.23 -7.29
N LEU A 368 13.04 -10.14 -7.34
CA LEU A 368 12.18 -11.29 -7.14
C LEU A 368 11.83 -11.94 -8.48
N PRO A 369 11.86 -13.28 -8.59
CA PRO A 369 11.39 -13.94 -9.79
C PRO A 369 9.86 -13.93 -9.86
N PRO A 370 9.30 -13.95 -11.09
CA PRO A 370 7.87 -14.10 -11.29
C PRO A 370 7.27 -15.34 -10.64
N ALA A 371 5.97 -15.33 -10.42
CA ALA A 371 5.19 -16.46 -9.94
C ALA A 371 4.21 -16.92 -11.03
N THR A 372 4.42 -18.12 -11.58
CA THR A 372 3.64 -18.66 -12.71
C THR A 372 2.69 -19.74 -12.25
N VAL A 373 1.43 -19.68 -12.70
CA VAL A 373 0.40 -20.67 -12.41
C VAL A 373 -0.29 -21.10 -13.71
N ILE A 374 -0.30 -22.40 -14.00
CA ILE A 374 -1.15 -22.99 -15.04
C ILE A 374 -2.58 -23.04 -14.48
N THR A 375 -3.51 -22.36 -15.12
CA THR A 375 -4.92 -22.30 -14.71
C THR A 375 -5.80 -23.29 -15.46
N SER A 376 -5.40 -23.70 -16.65
CA SER A 376 -6.10 -24.75 -17.40
C SER A 376 -5.21 -25.45 -18.42
N ALA A 377 -5.50 -26.72 -18.67
CA ALA A 377 -4.92 -27.51 -19.76
C ALA A 377 -6.03 -28.35 -20.39
N ARG A 378 -6.34 -28.10 -21.66
CA ARG A 378 -7.49 -28.72 -22.33
C ARG A 378 -7.07 -29.33 -23.67
N LYS A 379 -7.42 -30.62 -23.91
CA LYS A 379 -7.24 -31.25 -25.18
C LYS A 379 -8.20 -30.67 -26.21
N GLN A 380 -7.71 -30.28 -27.35
CA GLN A 380 -8.46 -29.77 -28.48
C GLN A 380 -8.91 -30.88 -29.42
N ALA A 381 -9.83 -30.58 -30.34
CA ALA A 381 -10.35 -31.55 -31.30
C ALA A 381 -9.26 -32.11 -32.24
N ASP A 382 -8.20 -31.36 -32.53
CA ASP A 382 -7.06 -31.75 -33.35
C ASP A 382 -5.99 -32.60 -32.57
N GLY A 383 -6.31 -32.95 -31.32
CA GLY A 383 -5.44 -33.73 -30.44
C GLY A 383 -4.34 -32.94 -29.74
N LYS A 384 -4.19 -31.66 -30.04
CA LYS A 384 -3.25 -30.78 -29.34
C LYS A 384 -3.77 -30.39 -27.96
N LEU A 385 -2.88 -29.86 -27.15
CA LEU A 385 -3.17 -29.39 -25.79
C LEU A 385 -3.09 -27.87 -25.75
N LEU A 386 -4.19 -27.21 -25.45
CA LEU A 386 -4.21 -25.77 -25.14
C LEU A 386 -3.99 -25.59 -23.64
N VAL A 387 -2.88 -24.95 -23.29
CA VAL A 387 -2.50 -24.61 -21.92
C VAL A 387 -2.66 -23.11 -21.73
N ARG A 388 -3.31 -22.71 -20.66
CA ARG A 388 -3.45 -21.32 -20.24
C ARG A 388 -2.99 -21.14 -18.82
N GLY A 389 -2.51 -19.93 -18.52
CA GLY A 389 -2.09 -19.60 -17.18
C GLY A 389 -1.98 -18.10 -16.96
N VAL A 390 -1.58 -17.79 -15.75
CA VAL A 390 -1.28 -16.43 -15.29
C VAL A 390 0.09 -16.41 -14.65
N THR A 391 0.80 -15.32 -14.84
CA THR A 391 2.08 -15.03 -14.18
C THR A 391 1.98 -13.64 -13.57
N HIS A 392 2.43 -13.49 -12.33
CA HIS A 392 2.46 -12.19 -11.67
C HIS A 392 3.82 -11.91 -11.04
N ASP A 393 4.14 -10.64 -10.86
CA ASP A 393 5.49 -10.19 -10.53
C ASP A 393 5.47 -8.82 -9.82
N ASN A 394 6.54 -8.50 -9.07
CA ASN A 394 6.76 -7.15 -8.54
C ASN A 394 7.23 -6.17 -9.63
N GLY A 395 7.83 -6.65 -10.70
CA GLY A 395 8.19 -5.94 -11.93
C GLY A 395 7.27 -6.28 -13.10
N GLU A 396 7.85 -6.49 -14.30
CA GLU A 396 7.13 -6.80 -15.52
C GLU A 396 7.59 -8.14 -16.10
N VAL A 397 6.63 -9.00 -16.43
CA VAL A 397 6.90 -10.31 -17.05
C VAL A 397 7.49 -10.11 -18.46
N ALA A 398 8.63 -10.71 -18.75
CA ALA A 398 9.27 -10.66 -20.07
C ALA A 398 8.86 -11.82 -20.96
N ASP A 399 8.89 -13.04 -20.41
CA ASP A 399 8.49 -14.23 -21.13
C ASP A 399 7.99 -15.33 -20.19
N VAL A 400 7.17 -16.21 -20.75
CA VAL A 400 6.68 -17.43 -20.10
C VAL A 400 6.97 -18.60 -21.02
N THR A 401 7.41 -19.70 -20.46
CA THR A 401 7.63 -20.95 -21.21
C THR A 401 6.86 -22.11 -20.58
N VAL A 402 6.38 -23.02 -21.42
CA VAL A 402 5.81 -24.30 -20.97
C VAL A 402 6.58 -25.42 -21.67
N ASN A 403 7.19 -26.31 -20.91
CA ASN A 403 8.09 -27.36 -21.42
C ASN A 403 9.17 -26.81 -22.36
N GLY A 404 9.73 -25.63 -22.02
CA GLY A 404 10.75 -24.95 -22.82
C GLY A 404 10.23 -24.23 -24.09
N GLN A 405 8.94 -24.30 -24.40
CA GLN A 405 8.35 -23.60 -25.54
C GLN A 405 7.74 -22.27 -25.06
N ARG A 406 8.01 -21.18 -25.78
CA ARG A 406 7.53 -19.85 -25.42
C ARG A 406 6.02 -19.74 -25.58
N ALA A 407 5.35 -19.34 -24.51
CA ALA A 407 3.92 -19.04 -24.51
C ALA A 407 3.66 -17.63 -25.10
N LYS A 408 2.48 -17.46 -25.67
CA LYS A 408 2.00 -16.16 -26.11
C LYS A 408 1.38 -15.41 -24.92
N ILE A 409 1.93 -14.26 -24.57
CA ILE A 409 1.30 -13.34 -23.63
C ILE A 409 0.11 -12.70 -24.36
N LEU A 410 -1.07 -12.85 -23.79
CA LEU A 410 -2.32 -12.32 -24.31
C LEU A 410 -2.57 -10.88 -23.83
N THR A 411 -2.39 -10.69 -22.53
CA THR A 411 -2.53 -9.40 -21.85
C THR A 411 -1.48 -9.29 -20.77
N GLN A 412 -1.02 -8.07 -20.51
CA GLN A 412 -0.19 -7.76 -19.36
C GLN A 412 -0.58 -6.41 -18.79
N HIS A 413 -0.89 -6.38 -17.51
CA HIS A 413 -1.28 -5.16 -16.80
C HIS A 413 -1.06 -5.34 -15.30
N ALA A 414 -0.63 -4.29 -14.60
CA ALA A 414 -0.35 -4.33 -13.16
C ALA A 414 0.52 -5.53 -12.74
N GLY A 415 1.61 -5.82 -13.51
CA GLY A 415 2.51 -6.94 -13.25
C GLY A 415 1.88 -8.33 -13.43
N VAL A 416 0.65 -8.43 -13.93
CA VAL A 416 -0.07 -9.68 -14.18
C VAL A 416 -0.16 -9.95 -15.67
N ALA A 417 0.38 -11.07 -16.12
CA ALA A 417 0.36 -11.51 -17.51
C ALA A 417 -0.52 -12.77 -17.68
N ASP A 418 -1.54 -12.66 -18.53
CA ASP A 418 -2.30 -13.83 -19.01
C ASP A 418 -1.60 -14.39 -20.24
N TRP A 419 -1.46 -15.71 -20.30
CA TRP A 419 -0.76 -16.35 -21.39
C TRP A 419 -1.41 -17.66 -21.85
N GLU A 420 -1.10 -18.05 -23.08
CA GLU A 420 -1.51 -19.34 -23.61
C GLU A 420 -0.43 -19.96 -24.51
N LEU A 421 -0.47 -21.28 -24.59
CA LEU A 421 0.34 -22.06 -25.50
C LEU A 421 -0.42 -23.28 -25.98
N THR A 422 -0.39 -23.54 -27.30
CA THR A 422 -0.85 -24.81 -27.87
C THR A 422 0.36 -25.67 -28.15
N LEU A 423 0.41 -26.87 -27.59
CA LEU A 423 1.50 -27.83 -27.78
C LEU A 423 0.97 -29.23 -28.11
N THR A 424 1.86 -30.12 -28.58
CA THR A 424 1.55 -31.54 -28.72
C THR A 424 1.24 -32.14 -27.35
N ALA A 425 0.41 -33.18 -27.32
CA ALA A 425 0.03 -33.82 -26.06
C ALA A 425 1.26 -34.21 -25.22
N ALA A 426 1.21 -33.83 -23.96
CA ALA A 426 2.23 -34.12 -22.95
C ALA A 426 1.56 -34.66 -21.70
N LYS A 427 2.23 -35.56 -20.96
CA LYS A 427 1.74 -36.06 -19.68
C LYS A 427 2.07 -35.11 -18.53
N GLU A 428 3.15 -34.36 -18.68
CA GLU A 428 3.60 -33.39 -17.69
C GLU A 428 3.84 -32.05 -18.35
N LEU A 429 3.42 -31.00 -17.67
CA LEU A 429 3.64 -29.62 -18.03
C LEU A 429 4.49 -28.96 -16.96
N THR A 430 5.50 -28.18 -17.37
CA THR A 430 6.26 -27.31 -16.48
C THR A 430 6.25 -25.91 -17.05
N ALA A 431 5.60 -24.99 -16.36
CA ALA A 431 5.57 -23.57 -16.73
C ALA A 431 6.54 -22.77 -15.85
N THR A 432 7.33 -21.92 -16.47
CA THR A 432 8.25 -20.97 -15.82
C THR A 432 8.23 -19.64 -16.52
N ALA A 433 8.60 -18.57 -15.80
CA ALA A 433 8.69 -17.24 -16.36
C ALA A 433 10.01 -16.56 -16.03
N ARG A 434 10.28 -15.48 -16.75
CA ARG A 434 11.32 -14.50 -16.49
C ARG A 434 10.73 -13.11 -16.57
N ASP A 435 11.20 -12.19 -15.72
CA ASP A 435 10.88 -10.78 -15.76
C ASP A 435 11.82 -9.98 -16.68
N ARG A 436 11.56 -8.66 -16.77
CA ARG A 436 12.42 -7.76 -17.55
C ARG A 436 13.73 -7.40 -16.85
N ALA A 437 13.81 -7.54 -15.55
CA ALA A 437 15.05 -7.35 -14.77
C ALA A 437 16.02 -8.55 -14.94
N GLY A 438 15.51 -9.68 -15.45
CA GLY A 438 16.29 -10.89 -15.72
C GLY A 438 16.14 -11.96 -14.65
N ASN A 439 15.30 -11.74 -13.63
CA ASN A 439 15.03 -12.76 -12.63
C ASN A 439 14.21 -13.91 -13.24
N ALA A 440 14.62 -15.13 -12.98
CA ALA A 440 14.00 -16.30 -13.55
C ALA A 440 13.46 -17.22 -12.45
N GLU A 441 12.25 -17.71 -12.66
CA GLU A 441 11.62 -18.66 -11.78
C GLU A 441 12.36 -19.99 -11.76
N ARG A 442 12.89 -20.38 -10.58
CA ARG A 442 13.67 -21.61 -10.42
C ARG A 442 12.78 -22.84 -10.32
N ASN A 443 11.66 -22.71 -9.64
CA ASN A 443 10.71 -23.79 -9.39
C ASN A 443 9.39 -23.49 -10.09
N GLY A 444 9.32 -23.80 -11.38
CA GLY A 444 8.11 -23.60 -12.17
C GLY A 444 6.91 -24.42 -11.69
N HIS A 445 5.73 -24.05 -12.16
CA HIS A 445 4.51 -24.81 -11.91
C HIS A 445 4.54 -26.13 -12.69
N LYS A 446 4.48 -27.25 -11.97
CA LYS A 446 4.38 -28.60 -12.55
C LYS A 446 2.94 -29.10 -12.45
N LEU A 447 2.41 -29.59 -13.55
CA LEU A 447 1.07 -30.18 -13.64
C LEU A 447 1.16 -31.52 -14.36
N THR A 448 0.74 -32.59 -13.68
CA THR A 448 0.58 -33.91 -14.29
C THR A 448 -0.86 -34.02 -14.80
N LEU A 449 -1.00 -34.39 -16.05
CA LEU A 449 -2.30 -34.61 -16.70
C LEU A 449 -2.73 -36.06 -16.57
N PRO A 450 -4.03 -36.34 -16.39
CA PRO A 450 -4.57 -37.67 -16.28
C PRO A 450 -4.42 -38.52 -17.55
#